data_5604c511409645bc20ac8db6cab4c883
#
_entry.id   5604c511409645bc20ac8db6cab4c883
#
_cell.length_a   1.000
_cell.length_b   1.000
_cell.length_c   1.000
_cell.angle_alpha   90.00
_cell.angle_beta   90.00
_cell.angle_gamma   90.00
#
_symmetry.space_group_name_H-M   'P 1'
#
loop_
_entity.id
_entity.type
_entity.pdbx_description
1 polymer ?
#
loop_
_entity_poly.entity_id
_entity_poly.type
_entity_poly.pdbx_seq_one_letter_code
_entity_poly.pdbx_strand_id
1 'polypeptide(L)'
;EDRTNKWDDSILVKWEKAKKIPKNHILVIGQMPEDETVNGFGFGDHWKKMCMIIDKLKDENVVIKLHPRIRKASHIIRDIHKQIEKWEEAGHTVLIGFKSMHDVLPKTRVAILDNSTAGIECMMHDVPIISYGYPDYHWITKDLRILTELRGYIKDLSWFSKEDSRCFLLWYIYSYLC
;
A
#
# COMPACT_ATOMS: atom_id res chain seq x y z
N GLU A 1 2.70 29.18 17.59
CA GLU A 1 3.16 27.84 18.03
C GLU A 1 3.60 27.03 16.83
N ASP A 2 4.88 26.71 16.81
CA ASP A 2 5.54 26.03 15.71
C ASP A 2 5.03 24.58 15.61
N ARG A 3 4.17 24.29 14.64
CA ARG A 3 3.58 22.96 14.39
C ARG A 3 4.56 21.98 13.75
N THR A 4 5.82 22.38 13.51
CA THR A 4 6.87 21.56 12.91
C THR A 4 7.32 20.41 13.80
N ASN A 5 7.16 20.52 15.13
CA ASN A 5 7.56 19.50 16.09
C ASN A 5 6.66 18.24 16.15
N LYS A 6 5.49 18.26 15.51
CA LYS A 6 4.55 17.12 15.52
C LYS A 6 5.09 15.91 14.73
N TRP A 7 6.16 16.10 13.95
CA TRP A 7 6.72 15.13 13.00
C TRP A 7 8.21 14.86 13.25
N ASP A 8 8.67 15.10 14.46
CA ASP A 8 9.96 14.57 14.91
C ASP A 8 9.96 13.05 14.76
N ASP A 9 10.99 12.51 14.10
CA ASP A 9 11.12 11.07 13.83
C ASP A 9 11.00 10.24 15.12
N SER A 10 11.43 10.76 16.28
CA SER A 10 11.33 10.07 17.56
C SER A 10 9.88 9.91 18.03
N ILE A 11 9.04 10.92 17.80
CA ILE A 11 7.61 10.91 18.13
C ILE A 11 6.88 9.98 17.16
N LEU A 12 7.18 10.08 15.88
CA LEU A 12 6.58 9.25 14.83
C LEU A 12 6.93 7.77 15.00
N VAL A 13 8.17 7.46 15.39
CA VAL A 13 8.59 6.08 15.70
C VAL A 13 7.76 5.51 16.85
N LYS A 14 7.60 6.26 17.95
CA LYS A 14 6.79 5.83 19.10
C LYS A 14 5.33 5.65 18.73
N TRP A 15 4.77 6.61 17.98
CA TRP A 15 3.39 6.58 17.51
C TRP A 15 3.12 5.36 16.61
N GLU A 16 3.99 5.08 15.62
CA GLU A 16 3.81 3.93 14.74
C GLU A 16 4.09 2.60 15.46
N LYS A 17 5.10 2.53 16.32
CA LYS A 17 5.40 1.30 17.09
C LYS A 17 4.25 0.90 18.01
N ALA A 18 3.53 1.85 18.57
CA ALA A 18 2.37 1.61 19.43
C ALA A 18 1.17 1.00 18.68
N LYS A 19 1.12 1.14 17.35
CA LYS A 19 -0.01 0.63 16.56
C LYS A 19 0.00 -0.88 16.49
N LYS A 20 -1.17 -1.47 16.73
CA LYS A 20 -1.40 -2.90 16.50
C LYS A 20 -1.81 -3.11 15.04
N ILE A 21 -1.18 -4.07 14.38
CA ILE A 21 -1.58 -4.50 13.04
C ILE A 21 -2.74 -5.49 13.19
N PRO A 22 -3.94 -5.18 12.70
CA PRO A 22 -5.06 -6.10 12.75
C PRO A 22 -4.78 -7.35 11.91
N LYS A 23 -5.33 -8.49 12.33
CA LYS A 23 -5.24 -9.73 11.53
C LYS A 23 -6.25 -9.65 10.37
N ASN A 24 -5.92 -10.32 9.28
CA ASN A 24 -6.79 -10.46 8.11
C ASN A 24 -7.23 -9.11 7.51
N HIS A 25 -6.32 -8.12 7.51
CA HIS A 25 -6.57 -6.79 6.98
C HIS A 25 -6.30 -6.70 5.47
N ILE A 26 -6.83 -5.66 4.86
CA ILE A 26 -6.48 -5.21 3.52
C ILE A 26 -5.32 -4.23 3.66
N LEU A 27 -4.23 -4.47 2.93
CA LEU A 27 -3.08 -3.58 2.92
C LEU A 27 -3.12 -2.67 1.70
N VAL A 28 -3.22 -1.36 1.89
CA VAL A 28 -3.07 -0.38 0.81
C VAL A 28 -1.68 0.22 0.89
N ILE A 29 -0.88 0.05 -0.18
CA ILE A 29 0.51 0.51 -0.26
C ILE A 29 0.55 1.80 -1.07
N GLY A 30 0.89 2.90 -0.40
CA GLY A 30 1.04 4.21 -1.03
C GLY A 30 2.47 4.46 -1.50
N GLN A 31 2.59 5.12 -2.66
CA GLN A 31 3.84 5.64 -3.20
C GLN A 31 3.93 7.15 -3.00
N MET A 32 5.06 7.75 -3.38
CA MET A 32 5.20 9.20 -3.36
C MET A 32 4.23 9.84 -4.36
N PRO A 33 3.49 10.89 -3.99
CA PRO A 33 2.54 11.53 -4.90
C PRO A 33 3.16 12.07 -6.19
N GLU A 34 4.45 12.44 -6.14
CA GLU A 34 5.20 13.02 -7.26
C GLU A 34 6.19 12.02 -7.88
N ASP A 35 6.02 10.72 -7.64
CA ASP A 35 6.88 9.70 -8.20
C ASP A 35 6.69 9.65 -9.73
N GLU A 36 7.77 9.92 -10.47
CA GLU A 36 7.76 9.95 -11.93
C GLU A 36 7.36 8.59 -12.53
N THR A 37 7.71 7.49 -11.86
CA THR A 37 7.36 6.14 -12.30
C THR A 37 5.84 5.91 -12.24
N VAL A 38 5.16 6.55 -11.30
CA VAL A 38 3.71 6.49 -11.16
C VAL A 38 3.02 7.45 -12.14
N ASN A 39 3.57 8.67 -12.28
CA ASN A 39 2.99 9.70 -13.15
C ASN A 39 3.25 9.43 -14.63
N GLY A 40 4.40 8.82 -14.97
CA GLY A 40 4.79 8.51 -16.36
C GLY A 40 4.10 7.27 -16.93
N PHE A 41 3.82 6.27 -16.10
CA PHE A 41 3.22 4.99 -16.48
C PHE A 41 1.84 4.75 -15.85
N GLY A 42 1.39 5.66 -14.98
CA GLY A 42 0.12 5.55 -14.30
C GLY A 42 -1.03 6.16 -15.11
N PHE A 43 -2.25 5.67 -14.83
CA PHE A 43 -3.49 6.19 -15.41
C PHE A 43 -4.00 7.42 -14.65
N GLY A 44 -3.16 8.45 -14.48
CA GLY A 44 -3.49 9.69 -13.79
C GLY A 44 -3.07 9.72 -12.31
N ASP A 45 -3.64 10.65 -11.53
CA ASP A 45 -3.27 10.92 -10.15
C ASP A 45 -3.45 9.69 -9.24
N HIS A 46 -2.35 8.96 -8.97
CA HIS A 46 -2.37 7.74 -8.16
C HIS A 46 -2.78 8.01 -6.71
N TRP A 47 -2.43 9.17 -6.16
CA TRP A 47 -2.83 9.56 -4.81
C TRP A 47 -4.35 9.67 -4.70
N LYS A 48 -4.97 10.34 -5.66
CA LYS A 48 -6.42 10.45 -5.75
C LYS A 48 -7.09 9.09 -5.89
N LYS A 49 -6.55 8.21 -6.75
CA LYS A 49 -7.04 6.84 -6.90
C LYS A 49 -6.93 6.05 -5.61
N MET A 50 -5.79 6.14 -4.92
CA MET A 50 -5.58 5.51 -3.62
C MET A 50 -6.63 5.98 -2.60
N CYS A 51 -6.87 7.29 -2.50
CA CYS A 51 -7.90 7.84 -1.62
C CYS A 51 -9.30 7.30 -1.96
N MET A 52 -9.66 7.24 -3.25
CA MET A 52 -10.94 6.66 -3.69
C MET A 52 -11.07 5.18 -3.34
N ILE A 53 -9.99 4.41 -3.46
CA ILE A 53 -9.94 3.00 -3.06
C ILE A 53 -10.20 2.87 -1.56
N ILE A 54 -9.52 3.66 -0.73
CA ILE A 54 -9.67 3.63 0.73
C ILE A 54 -11.09 4.02 1.14
N ASP A 55 -11.66 5.06 0.51
CA ASP A 55 -13.05 5.49 0.76
C ASP A 55 -14.07 4.38 0.43
N LYS A 56 -13.78 3.53 -0.57
CA LYS A 56 -14.62 2.34 -0.87
C LYS A 56 -14.50 1.22 0.17
N LEU A 57 -13.43 1.23 0.97
CA LEU A 57 -13.11 0.21 1.96
C LEU A 57 -13.40 0.64 3.41
N LYS A 58 -14.15 1.71 3.60
CA LYS A 58 -14.42 2.30 4.93
C LYS A 58 -14.99 1.31 5.96
N ASP A 59 -15.66 0.26 5.52
CA ASP A 59 -16.26 -0.76 6.39
C ASP A 59 -15.33 -2.00 6.60
N GLU A 60 -14.10 -1.93 6.07
CA GLU A 60 -13.12 -3.02 6.14
C GLU A 60 -11.96 -2.66 7.08
N ASN A 61 -11.28 -3.66 7.59
CA ASN A 61 -10.03 -3.46 8.31
C ASN A 61 -8.91 -3.12 7.33
N VAL A 62 -8.58 -1.85 7.19
CA VAL A 62 -7.54 -1.39 6.27
C VAL A 62 -6.29 -0.95 7.03
N VAL A 63 -5.15 -1.43 6.58
CA VAL A 63 -3.83 -0.90 6.93
C VAL A 63 -3.31 -0.11 5.73
N ILE A 64 -3.02 1.16 5.92
CA ILE A 64 -2.49 2.06 4.89
C ILE A 64 -1.02 2.26 5.19
N LYS A 65 -0.15 1.74 4.33
CA LYS A 65 1.30 1.89 4.49
C LYS A 65 1.82 2.88 3.47
N LEU A 66 2.11 4.08 3.94
CA LEU A 66 2.66 5.16 3.12
C LEU A 66 4.17 4.99 2.90
N HIS A 67 4.67 5.58 1.82
CA HIS A 67 6.10 5.55 1.50
C HIS A 67 6.91 6.31 2.57
N PRO A 68 8.05 5.77 3.05
CA PRO A 68 8.85 6.40 4.11
C PRO A 68 9.32 7.82 3.81
N ARG A 69 9.58 8.14 2.54
CA ARG A 69 10.01 9.49 2.11
C ARG A 69 8.94 10.57 2.31
N ILE A 70 7.67 10.20 2.45
CA ILE A 70 6.56 11.14 2.70
C ILE A 70 6.86 12.04 3.91
N ARG A 71 7.55 11.54 4.91
CA ARG A 71 7.96 12.29 6.11
C ARG A 71 8.86 13.50 5.82
N LYS A 72 9.61 13.45 4.71
CA LYS A 72 10.58 14.48 4.32
C LYS A 72 10.03 15.43 3.24
N ALA A 73 8.83 15.21 2.74
CA ALA A 73 8.23 16.00 1.67
C ALA A 73 7.47 17.21 2.26
N SER A 74 8.22 18.25 2.68
CA SER A 74 7.70 19.40 3.43
C SER A 74 6.53 20.13 2.75
N HIS A 75 6.50 20.16 1.42
CA HIS A 75 5.46 20.85 0.63
C HIS A 75 4.13 20.08 0.54
N ILE A 76 4.19 18.74 0.70
CA ILE A 76 3.02 17.85 0.62
C ILE A 76 2.46 17.57 2.04
N ILE A 77 3.26 17.78 3.08
CA ILE A 77 3.02 17.32 4.45
C ILE A 77 1.66 17.77 4.99
N ARG A 78 1.23 19.02 4.79
CA ARG A 78 0.00 19.52 5.41
C ARG A 78 -1.26 18.79 4.97
N ASP A 79 -1.37 18.49 3.68
CA ASP A 79 -2.56 17.85 3.14
C ASP A 79 -2.57 16.36 3.42
N ILE A 80 -1.37 15.74 3.44
CA ILE A 80 -1.21 14.35 3.86
C ILE A 80 -1.58 14.16 5.32
N HIS A 81 -1.23 15.09 6.22
CA HIS A 81 -1.60 15.01 7.64
C HIS A 81 -3.11 14.96 7.84
N LYS A 82 -3.83 15.88 7.20
CA LYS A 82 -5.28 15.90 7.27
C LYS A 82 -5.90 14.59 6.74
N GLN A 83 -5.28 14.05 5.69
CA GLN A 83 -5.76 12.80 5.12
C GLN A 83 -5.47 11.61 6.05
N ILE A 84 -4.31 11.57 6.72
CA ILE A 84 -3.98 10.55 7.72
C ILE A 84 -4.97 10.62 8.88
N GLU A 85 -5.23 11.82 9.43
CA GLU A 85 -6.21 12.03 10.51
C GLU A 85 -7.58 11.50 10.09
N LYS A 86 -8.05 11.85 8.89
CA LYS A 86 -9.33 11.36 8.35
C LYS A 86 -9.40 9.83 8.28
N TRP A 87 -8.32 9.17 7.83
CA TRP A 87 -8.29 7.71 7.74
C TRP A 87 -8.27 7.05 9.12
N GLU A 88 -7.57 7.64 10.10
CA GLU A 88 -7.54 7.13 11.48
C GLU A 88 -8.88 7.32 12.19
N GLU A 89 -9.54 8.46 11.97
CA GLU A 89 -10.92 8.72 12.45
C GLU A 89 -11.93 7.73 11.85
N ALA A 90 -11.69 7.28 10.61
CA ALA A 90 -12.47 6.22 9.98
C ALA A 90 -12.14 4.80 10.50
N GLY A 91 -11.21 4.67 11.45
CA GLY A 91 -10.82 3.41 12.06
C GLY A 91 -9.73 2.62 11.32
N HIS A 92 -9.09 3.22 10.31
CA HIS A 92 -7.97 2.59 9.60
C HIS A 92 -6.65 2.73 10.35
N THR A 93 -5.72 1.80 10.13
CA THR A 93 -4.37 1.87 10.69
C THR A 93 -3.43 2.47 9.66
N VAL A 94 -2.85 3.63 9.94
CA VAL A 94 -1.90 4.28 9.03
C VAL A 94 -0.47 4.07 9.52
N LEU A 95 0.42 3.64 8.62
CA LEU A 95 1.85 3.43 8.85
C LEU A 95 2.65 4.33 7.89
N ILE A 96 3.70 4.97 8.40
CA ILE A 96 4.52 5.94 7.66
C ILE A 96 5.97 5.52 7.47
N GLY A 97 6.24 4.22 7.64
CA GLY A 97 7.49 3.62 7.21
C GLY A 97 8.45 3.15 8.29
N PHE A 98 8.04 3.07 9.57
CA PHE A 98 8.87 2.49 10.64
C PHE A 98 8.61 1.00 10.86
N LYS A 99 7.42 0.50 10.56
CA LYS A 99 7.15 -0.93 10.55
C LYS A 99 7.58 -1.55 9.21
N SER A 100 8.32 -2.64 9.29
CA SER A 100 8.72 -3.42 8.12
C SER A 100 7.49 -3.99 7.39
N MET A 101 7.61 -4.22 6.07
CA MET A 101 6.63 -5.00 5.32
C MET A 101 6.49 -6.42 5.89
N HIS A 102 7.61 -7.01 6.34
CA HIS A 102 7.63 -8.36 6.94
C HIS A 102 6.87 -8.44 8.28
N ASP A 103 6.65 -7.31 8.97
CA ASP A 103 5.80 -7.26 10.18
C ASP A 103 4.31 -7.17 9.84
N VAL A 104 3.98 -6.66 8.64
CA VAL A 104 2.61 -6.38 8.19
C VAL A 104 2.04 -7.53 7.37
N LEU A 105 2.81 -8.01 6.39
CA LEU A 105 2.38 -9.00 5.39
C LEU A 105 1.88 -10.33 5.97
N PRO A 106 2.46 -10.91 7.05
CA PRO A 106 1.94 -12.14 7.64
C PRO A 106 0.50 -12.07 8.17
N LYS A 107 -0.03 -10.85 8.31
CA LYS A 107 -1.40 -10.59 8.78
C LYS A 107 -2.31 -10.05 7.68
N THR A 108 -1.78 -9.88 6.47
CA THR A 108 -2.46 -9.28 5.32
C THR A 108 -3.27 -10.33 4.56
N ARG A 109 -4.53 -10.02 4.27
CA ARG A 109 -5.40 -10.84 3.42
C ARG A 109 -5.16 -10.61 1.94
N VAL A 110 -5.03 -9.35 1.54
CA VAL A 110 -4.79 -8.90 0.17
C VAL A 110 -4.11 -7.54 0.20
N ALA A 111 -3.18 -7.31 -0.71
CA ALA A 111 -2.51 -6.02 -0.89
C ALA A 111 -3.09 -5.29 -2.11
N ILE A 112 -3.20 -3.97 -2.02
CA ILE A 112 -3.63 -3.09 -3.09
C ILE A 112 -2.54 -2.05 -3.30
N LEU A 113 -2.07 -1.90 -4.53
CA LEU A 113 -0.97 -1.00 -4.86
C LEU A 113 -1.08 -0.50 -6.31
N ASP A 114 -0.31 0.53 -6.63
CA ASP A 114 -0.16 1.01 -8.02
C ASP A 114 0.88 0.15 -8.77
N ASN A 115 2.16 0.53 -8.74
CA ASN A 115 3.28 -0.19 -9.36
C ASN A 115 4.49 -0.35 -8.41
N SER A 116 4.24 -0.37 -7.12
CA SER A 116 5.28 -0.43 -6.08
C SER A 116 6.08 -1.73 -6.13
N THR A 117 7.41 -1.63 -6.01
CA THR A 117 8.29 -2.79 -5.82
C THR A 117 7.98 -3.62 -4.57
N ALA A 118 7.24 -3.06 -3.61
CA ALA A 118 6.70 -3.78 -2.46
C ALA A 118 5.78 -4.97 -2.84
N GLY A 119 5.31 -5.04 -4.11
CA GLY A 119 4.64 -6.22 -4.64
C GLY A 119 5.51 -7.48 -4.62
N ILE A 120 6.83 -7.34 -4.79
CA ILE A 120 7.77 -8.47 -4.66
C ILE A 120 7.75 -9.02 -3.23
N GLU A 121 7.74 -8.12 -2.21
CA GLU A 121 7.63 -8.54 -0.81
C GLU A 121 6.27 -9.22 -0.53
N CYS A 122 5.18 -8.76 -1.17
CA CYS A 122 3.87 -9.43 -1.10
C CYS A 122 3.94 -10.86 -1.64
N MET A 123 4.60 -11.08 -2.78
CA MET A 123 4.80 -12.43 -3.35
C MET A 123 5.60 -13.35 -2.42
N MET A 124 6.65 -12.81 -1.77
CA MET A 124 7.45 -13.57 -0.79
C MET A 124 6.61 -14.08 0.40
N HIS A 125 5.50 -13.44 0.68
CA HIS A 125 4.57 -13.81 1.75
C HIS A 125 3.27 -14.46 1.25
N ASP A 126 3.20 -14.87 -0.02
CA ASP A 126 2.00 -15.44 -0.66
C ASP A 126 0.76 -14.53 -0.53
N VAL A 127 0.93 -13.21 -0.52
CA VAL A 127 -0.16 -12.25 -0.40
C VAL A 127 -0.70 -11.91 -1.78
N PRO A 128 -2.02 -12.11 -2.04
CA PRO A 128 -2.66 -11.69 -3.29
C PRO A 128 -2.51 -10.19 -3.53
N ILE A 129 -2.28 -9.78 -4.78
CA ILE A 129 -2.07 -8.39 -5.15
C ILE A 129 -3.15 -7.92 -6.12
N ILE A 130 -3.84 -6.83 -5.77
CA ILE A 130 -4.69 -6.06 -6.67
C ILE A 130 -3.90 -4.82 -7.07
N SER A 131 -3.67 -4.60 -8.37
CA SER A 131 -2.98 -3.41 -8.86
C SER A 131 -3.94 -2.47 -9.57
N TYR A 132 -3.83 -1.16 -9.29
CA TYR A 132 -4.55 -0.11 -9.98
C TYR A 132 -3.66 0.73 -10.92
N GLY A 133 -2.39 0.34 -11.02
CA GLY A 133 -1.39 0.80 -11.96
C GLY A 133 -0.92 -0.32 -12.89
N TYR A 134 0.32 -0.22 -13.36
CA TYR A 134 0.89 -1.20 -14.28
C TYR A 134 2.29 -1.65 -13.81
N PRO A 135 2.38 -2.51 -12.76
CA PRO A 135 3.67 -2.99 -12.28
C PRO A 135 4.30 -3.98 -13.25
N ASP A 136 5.62 -4.15 -13.17
CA ASP A 136 6.39 -5.12 -13.96
C ASP A 136 5.90 -6.56 -13.77
N TYR A 137 5.23 -6.83 -12.67
CA TYR A 137 4.65 -8.13 -12.29
C TYR A 137 3.13 -8.18 -12.49
N HIS A 138 2.56 -7.37 -13.39
CA HIS A 138 1.10 -7.27 -13.59
C HIS A 138 0.43 -8.60 -13.95
N TRP A 139 1.14 -9.54 -14.58
CA TRP A 139 0.59 -10.86 -14.97
C TRP A 139 0.10 -11.71 -13.80
N ILE A 140 0.66 -11.50 -12.62
CA ILE A 140 0.29 -12.25 -11.40
C ILE A 140 -0.58 -11.43 -10.44
N THR A 141 -1.02 -10.26 -10.86
CA THR A 141 -1.89 -9.37 -10.08
C THR A 141 -3.31 -9.39 -10.63
N LYS A 142 -4.26 -9.00 -9.81
CA LYS A 142 -5.62 -8.66 -10.26
C LYS A 142 -5.66 -7.18 -10.66
N ASP A 143 -5.88 -6.92 -11.93
CA ASP A 143 -5.93 -5.56 -12.47
C ASP A 143 -7.25 -4.87 -12.12
N LEU A 144 -7.17 -3.74 -11.39
CA LEU A 144 -8.32 -2.94 -10.99
C LEU A 144 -8.53 -1.77 -11.95
N ARG A 145 -9.26 -2.00 -13.03
CA ARG A 145 -9.65 -0.96 -14.00
C ARG A 145 -10.90 -0.22 -13.59
N ILE A 146 -11.82 -0.91 -12.94
CA ILE A 146 -13.13 -0.40 -12.59
C ILE A 146 -13.30 -0.48 -11.07
N LEU A 147 -13.38 0.67 -10.41
CA LEU A 147 -13.40 0.75 -8.95
C LEU A 147 -14.58 0.00 -8.30
N THR A 148 -15.69 -0.18 -9.02
CA THR A 148 -16.84 -0.93 -8.49
C THR A 148 -16.58 -2.42 -8.35
N GLU A 149 -15.58 -2.97 -9.04
CA GLU A 149 -15.20 -4.40 -8.96
C GLU A 149 -14.34 -4.71 -7.74
N LEU A 150 -13.76 -3.70 -7.08
CA LEU A 150 -12.83 -3.86 -5.97
C LEU A 150 -13.36 -4.79 -4.88
N ARG A 151 -14.60 -4.58 -4.43
CA ARG A 151 -15.20 -5.39 -3.36
C ARG A 151 -15.37 -6.86 -3.78
N GLY A 152 -15.70 -7.12 -5.05
CA GLY A 152 -15.76 -8.46 -5.60
C GLY A 152 -14.41 -9.17 -5.55
N TYR A 153 -13.35 -8.50 -6.00
CA TYR A 153 -11.98 -9.03 -5.99
C TYR A 153 -11.45 -9.33 -4.60
N ILE A 154 -11.80 -8.51 -3.60
CA ILE A 154 -11.41 -8.72 -2.20
C ILE A 154 -12.20 -9.87 -1.56
N LYS A 155 -13.47 -10.00 -1.91
CA LYS A 155 -14.36 -11.04 -1.34
C LYS A 155 -14.01 -12.43 -1.86
N ASP A 156 -13.73 -12.52 -3.14
CA ASP A 156 -13.37 -13.78 -3.82
C ASP A 156 -11.93 -13.71 -4.34
N LEU A 157 -11.02 -14.42 -3.67
CA LEU A 157 -9.60 -14.49 -4.02
C LEU A 157 -9.26 -15.71 -4.89
N SER A 158 -10.26 -16.38 -5.50
CA SER A 158 -10.05 -17.55 -6.36
C SER A 158 -9.20 -17.24 -7.61
N TRP A 159 -9.08 -15.96 -7.97
CA TRP A 159 -8.20 -15.48 -9.04
C TRP A 159 -6.71 -15.55 -8.69
N PHE A 160 -6.33 -15.71 -7.42
CA PHE A 160 -4.95 -15.77 -6.97
C PHE A 160 -4.41 -17.19 -7.00
N SER A 161 -3.26 -17.39 -7.64
CA SER A 161 -2.49 -18.63 -7.65
C SER A 161 -1.16 -18.42 -6.92
N LYS A 162 -0.96 -19.12 -5.82
CA LYS A 162 0.33 -19.12 -5.10
C LYS A 162 1.44 -19.70 -5.96
N GLU A 163 1.14 -20.73 -6.73
CA GLU A 163 2.12 -21.40 -7.60
C GLU A 163 2.63 -20.44 -8.67
N ASP A 164 1.71 -19.76 -9.38
CA ASP A 164 2.09 -18.78 -10.41
C ASP A 164 2.90 -17.62 -9.81
N SER A 165 2.47 -17.13 -8.64
CA SER A 165 3.17 -16.06 -7.93
C SER A 165 4.61 -16.46 -7.54
N ARG A 166 4.80 -17.69 -7.05
CA ARG A 166 6.12 -18.22 -6.69
C ARG A 166 7.00 -18.51 -7.92
N CYS A 167 6.42 -19.05 -8.98
CA CYS A 167 7.12 -19.26 -10.24
C CYS A 167 7.60 -17.92 -10.83
N PHE A 168 6.73 -16.91 -10.82
CA PHE A 168 7.12 -15.56 -11.25
C PHE A 168 8.24 -14.98 -10.39
N LEU A 169 8.15 -15.10 -9.06
CA LEU A 169 9.17 -14.61 -8.14
C LEU A 169 10.53 -15.27 -8.40
N LEU A 170 10.56 -16.57 -8.60
CA LEU A 170 11.79 -17.30 -8.95
C LEU A 170 12.36 -16.80 -10.28
N TRP A 171 11.53 -16.69 -11.32
CA TRP A 171 11.95 -16.15 -12.60
C TRP A 171 12.48 -14.71 -12.46
N TYR A 172 11.81 -13.85 -11.69
CA TYR A 172 12.22 -12.48 -11.45
C TYR A 172 13.60 -12.41 -10.76
N ILE A 173 13.80 -13.21 -9.72
CA ILE A 173 15.09 -13.29 -9.02
C ILE A 173 16.20 -13.72 -9.99
N TYR A 174 16.00 -14.79 -10.76
CA TYR A 174 17.00 -15.26 -11.72
C TYR A 174 17.26 -14.29 -12.87
N SER A 175 16.25 -13.59 -13.36
CA SER A 175 16.38 -12.72 -14.53
C SER A 175 16.93 -11.32 -14.20
N TYR A 176 16.74 -10.83 -12.99
CA TYR A 176 17.11 -9.48 -12.60
C TYR A 176 18.22 -9.40 -11.55
N LEU A 177 18.47 -10.46 -10.79
CA LEU A 177 19.45 -10.46 -9.70
C LEU A 177 20.67 -11.37 -9.98
N CYS A 178 20.64 -12.17 -11.03
CA CYS A 178 21.75 -12.97 -11.55
C CYS A 178 22.18 -12.52 -12.92
#